data_2ade94ef5e3ec3b2b6f2efa9592e240f
#
_entry.id   2ade94ef5e3ec3b2b6f2efa9592e240f
#
_cell.length_a   1.000
_cell.length_b   1.000
_cell.length_c   1.000
_cell.angle_alpha   90.00
_cell.angle_beta   90.00
_cell.angle_gamma   90.00
#
_symmetry.space_group_name_H-M   'P 1'
#
loop_
_entity.id
_entity.type
_entity.pdbx_description
1 polymer ?
#
loop_
_entity_poly.entity_id
_entity_poly.type
_entity_poly.pdbx_seq_one_letter_code
_entity_poly.pdbx_strand_id
1 'polypeptide(L)'
;MSRPRYETQEDLDNERAVARFLEDRWTCKFIKLNPIKWKVDFLVRSLKDLNKYSWAEVKCLNMKFGDFPFMISYKKIEAAKALHETSGHKFMLIFRCLDKLCFHTWDFSKQYKFEYSGRTVATRDNQDVEPIFRVYPEECKIVEGFDA
;
A
#
# COMPACT_ATOMS: atom_id res chain seq x y z
N MET A 1 -15.51 -14.56 -12.43
CA MET A 1 -15.78 -13.16 -12.72
C MET A 1 -14.87 -12.28 -11.87
N SER A 2 -14.14 -11.42 -12.52
CA SER A 2 -13.29 -10.50 -11.80
C SER A 2 -14.12 -9.37 -11.21
N ARG A 3 -13.75 -8.91 -10.04
CA ARG A 3 -14.39 -7.73 -9.46
C ARG A 3 -14.03 -6.51 -10.28
N PRO A 4 -15.02 -5.71 -10.63
CA PRO A 4 -14.71 -4.42 -11.25
C PRO A 4 -13.88 -3.60 -10.26
N ARG A 5 -12.89 -2.94 -10.77
CA ARG A 5 -12.12 -2.01 -9.98
C ARG A 5 -12.72 -0.64 -10.15
N TYR A 6 -13.30 -0.17 -9.08
CA TYR A 6 -13.80 1.19 -9.05
C TYR A 6 -12.88 2.03 -8.20
N GLU A 7 -12.22 2.96 -8.85
CA GLU A 7 -11.47 3.98 -8.17
C GLU A 7 -12.33 5.23 -8.25
N THR A 8 -12.88 5.64 -7.13
CA THR A 8 -13.72 6.85 -7.08
C THR A 8 -12.82 8.08 -7.11
N GLN A 9 -13.41 9.24 -7.43
CA GLN A 9 -12.68 10.49 -7.37
C GLN A 9 -12.18 10.78 -5.95
N GLU A 10 -12.98 10.43 -4.95
CA GLU A 10 -12.58 10.58 -3.56
C GLU A 10 -11.37 9.72 -3.22
N ASP A 11 -11.32 8.48 -3.70
CA ASP A 11 -10.17 7.61 -3.49
C ASP A 11 -8.91 8.19 -4.13
N LEU A 12 -9.02 8.70 -5.35
CA LEU A 12 -7.91 9.34 -6.04
C LEU A 12 -7.44 10.60 -5.32
N ASP A 13 -8.37 11.39 -4.80
CA ASP A 13 -8.04 12.61 -4.07
C ASP A 13 -7.33 12.30 -2.76
N ASN A 14 -7.76 11.26 -2.06
CA ASN A 14 -7.14 10.82 -0.82
C ASN A 14 -5.72 10.31 -1.07
N GLU A 15 -5.54 9.51 -2.10
CA GLU A 15 -4.22 9.03 -2.51
C GLU A 15 -3.28 10.17 -2.85
N ARG A 16 -3.79 11.14 -3.60
CA ARG A 16 -3.01 12.29 -4.05
C ARG A 16 -2.60 13.19 -2.88
N ALA A 17 -3.50 13.36 -1.91
CA ALA A 17 -3.20 14.15 -0.72
C ALA A 17 -2.04 13.52 0.08
N VAL A 18 -2.06 12.20 0.23
CA VAL A 18 -0.98 11.48 0.89
C VAL A 18 0.32 11.63 0.10
N ALA A 19 0.27 11.43 -1.21
CA ALA A 19 1.44 11.54 -2.07
C ALA A 19 2.07 12.92 -1.99
N ARG A 20 1.28 13.98 -2.06
CA ARG A 20 1.78 15.36 -1.98
C ARG A 20 2.44 15.65 -0.64
N PHE A 21 1.83 15.20 0.44
CA PHE A 21 2.41 15.37 1.76
C PHE A 21 3.78 14.70 1.86
N LEU A 22 3.87 13.46 1.38
CA LEU A 22 5.11 12.70 1.44
C LEU A 22 6.16 13.23 0.47
N GLU A 23 5.77 13.77 -0.68
CA GLU A 23 6.71 14.42 -1.60
C GLU A 23 7.47 15.53 -0.91
N ASP A 24 6.76 16.33 -0.15
CA ASP A 24 7.37 17.42 0.60
C ASP A 24 8.19 16.88 1.78
N ARG A 25 7.63 15.95 2.52
CA ARG A 25 8.25 15.40 3.73
C ARG A 25 9.54 14.63 3.44
N TRP A 26 9.55 13.86 2.37
CA TRP A 26 10.66 12.98 2.03
C TRP A 26 11.55 13.52 0.90
N THR A 27 11.23 14.67 0.37
CA THR A 27 11.95 15.27 -0.76
C THR A 27 12.04 14.28 -1.92
N CYS A 28 10.88 13.94 -2.47
CA CYS A 28 10.74 12.95 -3.51
C CYS A 28 9.60 13.30 -4.45
N LYS A 29 9.45 12.53 -5.51
CA LYS A 29 8.37 12.64 -6.46
C LYS A 29 7.61 11.33 -6.51
N PHE A 30 6.29 11.38 -6.36
CA PHE A 30 5.40 10.25 -6.53
C PHE A 30 4.84 10.25 -7.95
N ILE A 31 5.19 9.23 -8.72
CA ILE A 31 4.76 9.09 -10.11
C ILE A 31 3.65 8.05 -10.12
N LYS A 32 2.43 8.51 -10.41
CA LYS A 32 1.26 7.61 -10.43
C LYS A 32 1.37 6.65 -11.60
N LEU A 33 1.22 5.37 -11.31
CA LEU A 33 1.19 4.33 -12.32
C LEU A 33 -0.26 4.05 -12.70
N ASN A 34 -0.47 3.60 -13.95
CA ASN A 34 -1.79 3.24 -14.40
C ASN A 34 -2.23 1.96 -13.68
N PRO A 35 -3.26 2.00 -12.81
CA PRO A 35 -3.65 0.85 -12.00
C PRO A 35 -4.20 -0.32 -12.82
N ILE A 36 -4.60 -0.09 -14.06
CA ILE A 36 -5.07 -1.17 -14.94
C ILE A 36 -3.90 -2.01 -15.42
N LYS A 37 -2.77 -1.38 -15.71
CA LYS A 37 -1.57 -2.06 -16.19
C LYS A 37 -0.69 -2.53 -15.05
N TRP A 38 -0.59 -1.74 -13.99
CA TRP A 38 0.34 -1.98 -12.90
C TRP A 38 -0.45 -2.18 -11.63
N LYS A 39 -0.11 -3.19 -10.87
CA LYS A 39 -0.81 -3.51 -9.62
C LYS A 39 -0.26 -2.74 -8.43
N VAL A 40 0.71 -1.87 -8.66
CA VAL A 40 1.31 -1.00 -7.67
C VAL A 40 0.97 0.44 -8.03
N ASP A 41 0.66 1.26 -7.02
CA ASP A 41 0.13 2.60 -7.26
C ASP A 41 1.15 3.60 -7.78
N PHE A 42 2.37 3.58 -7.23
CA PHE A 42 3.35 4.64 -7.51
C PHE A 42 4.76 4.11 -7.68
N LEU A 43 5.50 4.83 -8.52
CA LEU A 43 6.95 4.81 -8.50
C LEU A 43 7.39 6.08 -7.79
N VAL A 44 8.21 5.95 -6.76
CA VAL A 44 8.72 7.07 -5.97
C VAL A 44 10.18 7.31 -6.33
N ARG A 45 10.50 8.52 -6.73
CA ARG A 45 11.86 8.91 -7.09
C ARG A 45 12.40 9.91 -6.07
N SER A 46 13.56 9.61 -5.50
CA SER A 46 14.20 10.54 -4.60
C SER A 46 14.70 11.77 -5.37
N LEU A 47 14.48 12.96 -4.82
CA LEU A 47 15.03 14.18 -5.40
C LEU A 47 16.41 14.51 -4.83
N LYS A 48 16.78 13.83 -3.74
CA LYS A 48 18.13 13.95 -3.16
C LYS A 48 19.13 13.06 -3.88
N ASP A 49 18.68 11.89 -4.31
CA ASP A 49 19.50 10.95 -5.07
C ASP A 49 18.64 10.42 -6.22
N LEU A 50 18.86 10.98 -7.41
CA LEU A 50 18.02 10.70 -8.58
C LEU A 50 18.12 9.26 -9.07
N ASN A 51 19.05 8.49 -8.54
CA ASN A 51 19.18 7.07 -8.86
C ASN A 51 18.42 6.17 -7.90
N LYS A 52 17.80 6.73 -6.87
CA LYS A 52 17.03 5.96 -5.90
C LYS A 52 15.53 6.01 -6.21
N TYR A 53 14.96 4.83 -6.37
CA TYR A 53 13.54 4.64 -6.61
C TYR A 53 12.96 3.65 -5.61
N SER A 54 11.67 3.74 -5.38
CA SER A 54 10.92 2.77 -4.61
C SER A 54 9.57 2.58 -5.27
N TRP A 55 9.02 1.37 -5.15
CA TRP A 55 7.63 1.12 -5.50
C TRP A 55 6.78 1.40 -4.27
N ALA A 56 5.60 1.94 -4.44
CA ALA A 56 4.74 2.26 -3.31
C ALA A 56 3.28 1.97 -3.61
N GLU A 57 2.60 1.50 -2.58
CA GLU A 57 1.16 1.30 -2.57
C GLU A 57 0.58 2.17 -1.46
N VAL A 58 -0.44 2.96 -1.76
CA VAL A 58 -1.11 3.81 -0.77
C VAL A 58 -2.48 3.23 -0.48
N LYS A 59 -2.76 3.00 0.78
CA LYS A 59 -4.04 2.46 1.22
C LYS A 59 -4.65 3.38 2.28
N CYS A 60 -5.82 3.92 1.98
CA CYS A 60 -6.56 4.77 2.91
C CYS A 60 -7.60 3.90 3.62
N LEU A 61 -7.57 3.90 4.95
CA LEU A 61 -8.36 2.97 5.76
C LEU A 61 -9.27 3.72 6.70
N ASN A 62 -10.49 3.23 6.84
CA ASN A 62 -11.49 3.80 7.73
C ASN A 62 -11.38 3.17 9.12
N MET A 63 -10.20 3.31 9.72
CA MET A 63 -9.94 2.82 11.07
C MET A 63 -8.85 3.66 11.70
N LYS A 64 -8.77 3.65 13.03
CA LYS A 64 -7.68 4.28 13.76
C LYS A 64 -6.47 3.37 13.78
N PHE A 65 -5.30 3.99 13.83
CA PHE A 65 -4.04 3.25 13.91
C PHE A 65 -4.02 2.39 15.18
N GLY A 66 -3.74 1.11 14.99
CA GLY A 66 -3.67 0.17 16.12
C GLY A 66 -4.95 -0.61 16.38
N ASP A 67 -6.08 -0.24 15.76
CA ASP A 67 -7.32 -0.97 15.95
C ASP A 67 -7.22 -2.40 15.44
N PHE A 68 -6.62 -2.57 14.25
CA PHE A 68 -6.47 -3.88 13.61
C PHE A 68 -5.15 -3.93 12.87
N PRO A 69 -4.59 -5.13 12.67
CA PRO A 69 -3.47 -5.30 11.75
C PRO A 69 -3.88 -4.91 10.33
N PHE A 70 -2.91 -4.43 9.56
CA PHE A 70 -3.14 -4.10 8.16
C PHE A 70 -3.18 -5.37 7.33
N MET A 71 -4.03 -5.37 6.31
CA MET A 71 -4.12 -6.48 5.35
C MET A 71 -3.61 -6.03 4.00
N ILE A 72 -2.83 -6.89 3.37
CA ILE A 72 -2.40 -6.65 2.00
C ILE A 72 -2.62 -7.93 1.18
N SER A 73 -3.20 -7.78 0.00
CA SER A 73 -3.49 -8.90 -0.88
C SER A 73 -2.21 -9.60 -1.31
N TYR A 74 -2.23 -10.93 -1.32
CA TYR A 74 -1.13 -11.74 -1.85
C TYR A 74 -0.76 -11.32 -3.27
N LYS A 75 -1.77 -11.00 -4.10
CA LYS A 75 -1.53 -10.59 -5.49
C LYS A 75 -0.72 -9.30 -5.57
N LYS A 76 -0.94 -8.37 -4.66
CA LYS A 76 -0.17 -7.13 -4.60
C LYS A 76 1.28 -7.40 -4.27
N ILE A 77 1.52 -8.26 -3.30
CA ILE A 77 2.88 -8.61 -2.90
C ILE A 77 3.58 -9.40 -4.00
N GLU A 78 2.87 -10.30 -4.67
CA GLU A 78 3.43 -11.05 -5.79
C GLU A 78 3.88 -10.11 -6.92
N ALA A 79 3.03 -9.14 -7.26
CA ALA A 79 3.36 -8.13 -8.26
C ALA A 79 4.54 -7.27 -7.84
N ALA A 80 4.55 -6.84 -6.57
CA ALA A 80 5.63 -6.04 -6.01
C ALA A 80 6.95 -6.82 -5.99
N LYS A 81 6.89 -8.10 -5.67
CA LYS A 81 8.06 -8.97 -5.68
C LYS A 81 8.69 -9.06 -7.07
N ALA A 82 7.87 -9.24 -8.09
CA ALA A 82 8.34 -9.28 -9.47
C ALA A 82 9.04 -7.98 -9.86
N LEU A 83 8.45 -6.85 -9.48
CA LEU A 83 9.04 -5.54 -9.75
C LEU A 83 10.34 -5.36 -8.97
N HIS A 84 10.37 -5.78 -7.72
CA HIS A 84 11.56 -5.72 -6.87
C HIS A 84 12.70 -6.55 -7.46
N GLU A 85 12.42 -7.77 -7.86
CA GLU A 85 13.43 -8.67 -8.40
C GLU A 85 14.01 -8.16 -9.72
N THR A 86 13.18 -7.53 -10.53
CA THR A 86 13.62 -6.97 -11.81
C THR A 86 14.40 -5.68 -11.66
N SER A 87 13.94 -4.80 -10.79
CA SER A 87 14.47 -3.43 -10.67
C SER A 87 15.48 -3.24 -9.54
N GLY A 88 15.43 -4.08 -8.51
CA GLY A 88 16.18 -3.87 -7.29
C GLY A 88 15.60 -2.82 -6.36
N HIS A 89 14.48 -2.19 -6.74
CA HIS A 89 13.87 -1.14 -5.93
C HIS A 89 13.05 -1.74 -4.79
N LYS A 90 13.04 -1.05 -3.65
CA LYS A 90 12.24 -1.44 -2.49
C LYS A 90 10.76 -1.23 -2.77
N PHE A 91 9.94 -1.94 -2.01
CA PHE A 91 8.48 -1.77 -2.05
C PHE A 91 8.00 -1.29 -0.69
N MET A 92 7.19 -0.25 -0.71
CA MET A 92 6.71 0.43 0.47
C MET A 92 5.20 0.41 0.51
N LEU A 93 4.64 0.05 1.65
CA LEU A 93 3.22 0.16 1.92
C LEU A 93 2.98 1.40 2.75
N ILE A 94 2.08 2.25 2.30
CA ILE A 94 1.74 3.49 2.99
C ILE A 94 0.28 3.39 3.40
N PHE A 95 0.03 3.49 4.70
CA PHE A 95 -1.32 3.39 5.25
C PHE A 95 -1.74 4.71 5.85
N ARG A 96 -2.84 5.26 5.34
CA ARG A 96 -3.49 6.41 5.95
C ARG A 96 -4.67 5.91 6.77
N CYS A 97 -4.55 6.01 8.08
CA CYS A 97 -5.63 5.74 9.02
C CYS A 97 -6.40 7.03 9.31
N LEU A 98 -7.47 6.94 10.08
CA LEU A 98 -8.25 8.13 10.44
C LEU A 98 -7.43 9.16 11.23
N ASP A 99 -6.47 8.70 12.03
CA ASP A 99 -5.71 9.53 12.95
C ASP A 99 -4.21 9.57 12.68
N LYS A 100 -3.69 8.70 11.82
CA LYS A 100 -2.25 8.59 11.59
C LYS A 100 -1.93 8.24 10.15
N LEU A 101 -0.76 8.67 9.72
CA LEU A 101 -0.14 8.20 8.48
C LEU A 101 1.09 7.39 8.86
N CYS A 102 1.23 6.22 8.31
CA CYS A 102 2.38 5.35 8.59
C CYS A 102 2.80 4.58 7.34
N PHE A 103 3.97 3.97 7.42
CA PHE A 103 4.45 3.17 6.31
C PHE A 103 5.26 1.98 6.81
N HIS A 104 5.35 0.98 5.95
CA HIS A 104 6.16 -0.22 6.16
C HIS A 104 6.91 -0.54 4.88
N THR A 105 8.22 -0.69 4.97
CA THR A 105 9.02 -1.16 3.84
C THR A 105 8.97 -2.69 3.86
N TRP A 106 8.43 -3.28 2.79
CA TRP A 106 8.27 -4.74 2.73
C TRP A 106 9.61 -5.43 2.69
N ASP A 107 9.80 -6.40 3.58
CA ASP A 107 10.99 -7.22 3.62
C ASP A 107 10.70 -8.55 2.93
N PHE A 108 11.20 -8.71 1.70
CA PHE A 108 10.93 -9.90 0.91
C PHE A 108 11.62 -11.16 1.44
N SER A 109 12.54 -11.01 2.40
CA SER A 109 13.19 -12.15 3.04
C SER A 109 12.46 -12.61 4.30
N LYS A 110 11.54 -11.80 4.81
CA LYS A 110 10.78 -12.10 6.01
C LYS A 110 9.55 -12.91 5.67
N GLN A 111 9.19 -13.85 6.53
CA GLN A 111 7.95 -14.59 6.40
C GLN A 111 6.85 -13.86 7.20
N TYR A 112 5.93 -13.25 6.47
CA TYR A 112 4.80 -12.56 7.08
C TYR A 112 3.69 -13.55 7.35
N LYS A 113 2.79 -13.18 8.27
CA LYS A 113 1.62 -14.00 8.57
C LYS A 113 0.71 -14.05 7.35
N PHE A 114 0.42 -15.26 6.90
CA PHE A 114 -0.42 -15.52 5.73
C PHE A 114 -1.74 -16.11 6.20
N GLU A 115 -2.84 -15.54 5.71
CA GLU A 115 -4.17 -16.02 6.04
C GLU A 115 -5.11 -15.79 4.86
N TYR A 116 -6.34 -16.22 5.05
CA TYR A 116 -7.40 -15.95 4.09
C TYR A 116 -8.35 -14.94 4.70
N SER A 117 -8.66 -13.88 3.97
CA SER A 117 -9.65 -12.91 4.39
C SER A 117 -10.93 -13.10 3.58
N GLY A 118 -12.01 -12.52 4.07
CA GLY A 118 -13.28 -12.54 3.38
C GLY A 118 -14.40 -12.76 4.36
N ARG A 119 -15.62 -12.70 3.84
CA ARG A 119 -16.80 -12.89 4.67
C ARG A 119 -17.04 -14.37 4.88
N THR A 120 -16.98 -14.77 6.13
CA THR A 120 -17.24 -16.16 6.49
C THR A 120 -18.72 -16.44 6.67
N VAL A 121 -19.52 -15.40 6.90
CA VAL A 121 -20.93 -15.55 7.24
C VAL A 121 -21.84 -15.32 6.05
N ALA A 122 -21.52 -14.35 5.23
CA ALA A 122 -22.38 -13.93 4.13
C ALA A 122 -21.72 -14.11 2.79
N THR A 123 -20.84 -15.08 2.68
CA THR A 123 -20.14 -15.36 1.44
C THR A 123 -21.12 -15.78 0.37
N ARG A 124 -21.20 -15.00 -0.66
CA ARG A 124 -22.09 -15.28 -1.80
C ARG A 124 -21.38 -16.12 -2.84
N ASP A 125 -20.07 -15.97 -2.93
CA ASP A 125 -19.25 -16.77 -3.82
C ASP A 125 -17.82 -16.79 -3.29
N ASN A 126 -16.97 -17.56 -3.94
CA ASN A 126 -15.58 -17.73 -3.54
C ASN A 126 -14.72 -16.49 -3.81
N GLN A 127 -15.25 -15.50 -4.52
CA GLN A 127 -14.51 -14.28 -4.83
C GLN A 127 -14.35 -13.39 -3.62
N ASP A 128 -15.16 -13.58 -2.59
CA ASP A 128 -15.05 -12.81 -1.35
C ASP A 128 -13.88 -13.27 -0.48
N VAL A 129 -13.28 -14.40 -0.81
CA VAL A 129 -12.17 -14.97 -0.04
C VAL A 129 -10.88 -14.82 -0.86
N GLU A 130 -9.87 -14.23 -0.26
CA GLU A 130 -8.58 -14.12 -0.91
C GLU A 130 -7.43 -14.32 0.08
N PRO A 131 -6.28 -14.81 -0.40
CA PRO A 131 -5.09 -14.90 0.43
C PRO A 131 -4.53 -13.50 0.69
N ILE A 132 -4.16 -13.27 1.94
CA ILE A 132 -3.63 -11.99 2.38
C ILE A 132 -2.41 -12.19 3.28
N PHE A 133 -1.63 -11.13 3.41
CA PHE A 133 -0.63 -11.00 4.45
C PHE A 133 -1.07 -9.99 5.48
N ARG A 134 -0.59 -10.16 6.72
CA ARG A 134 -0.81 -9.19 7.80
C ARG A 134 0.45 -8.40 8.06
N VAL A 135 0.27 -7.10 8.26
CA VAL A 135 1.32 -6.20 8.74
C VAL A 135 0.81 -5.58 10.03
N TYR A 136 1.57 -5.72 11.10
CA TYR A 136 1.15 -5.23 12.40
C TYR A 136 1.57 -3.77 12.57
N PRO A 137 0.80 -2.98 13.34
CA PRO A 137 1.15 -1.56 13.57
C PRO A 137 2.57 -1.36 14.11
N GLU A 138 3.06 -2.29 14.93
CA GLU A 138 4.41 -2.23 15.49
C GLU A 138 5.50 -2.31 14.43
N GLU A 139 5.17 -2.84 13.26
CA GLU A 139 6.11 -2.95 12.14
C GLU A 139 6.13 -1.68 11.29
N CYS A 140 5.26 -0.74 11.56
CA CYS A 140 5.11 0.47 10.78
C CYS A 140 5.78 1.66 11.46
N LYS A 141 6.26 2.58 10.64
CA LYS A 141 6.79 3.87 11.11
C LYS A 141 5.74 4.95 10.88
N ILE A 142 5.46 5.72 11.91
CA ILE A 142 4.52 6.83 11.85
C ILE A 142 5.20 8.03 11.20
N VAL A 143 4.51 8.68 10.27
CA VAL A 143 4.95 9.93 9.68
C VAL A 143 4.22 11.06 10.38
N GLU A 144 4.94 11.87 11.11
CA GLU A 144 4.36 12.96 11.89
C GLU A 144 3.95 14.13 10.99
N GLY A 145 2.97 14.88 11.45
CA GLY A 145 2.58 16.15 10.82
C GLY A 145 1.53 16.02 9.74
N PHE A 146 1.02 14.83 9.46
CA PHE A 146 -0.05 14.67 8.50
C PHE A 146 -1.41 14.88 9.19
N ASP A 147 -2.17 15.84 8.69
CA ASP A 147 -3.52 16.10 9.17
C ASP A 147 -4.50 15.23 8.40
N ALA A 148 -5.09 14.31 9.11
CA ALA A 148 -6.05 13.38 8.51
C ALA A 148 -7.44 14.01 8.35
#